data_f7189feb5b5533f9c4eceb930ae17304
#
_entry.id   f7189feb5b5533f9c4eceb930ae17304
#
_cell.length_a   1.000
_cell.length_b   1.000
_cell.length_c   1.000
_cell.angle_alpha   90.00
_cell.angle_beta   90.00
_cell.angle_gamma   90.00
#
_symmetry.space_group_name_H-M   'P 1'
#
loop_
_entity.id
_entity.type
_entity.pdbx_description
1 polymer ?
#
loop_
_entity_poly.entity_id
_entity_poly.type
_entity_poly.pdbx_seq_one_letter_code
_entity_poly.pdbx_strand_id
1 'polypeptide(L)'
;MFNIVFETQTDFENKKLLDTYEFISLTEKSCFPFWSKSIPLFIHDDTELLAKYFTKIGFDLFTDILGDDFYKNKPIIEQIKNILDFIKDVDSSHNVVDLNNRFDKRLSQNKQLAASIAKQNGKVLRIDMKGVINTKPSLI
;
A
#
# COMPACT_ATOMS: atom_id res chain seq x y z
N MET A 1 -8.51 -5.71 -10.50
CA MET A 1 -7.36 -5.06 -11.12
C MET A 1 -6.88 -3.83 -10.37
N PHE A 2 -7.73 -2.89 -10.07
CA PHE A 2 -7.41 -1.80 -9.12
C PHE A 2 -8.20 -2.01 -7.83
N ASN A 3 -7.60 -1.67 -6.72
CA ASN A 3 -8.24 -1.75 -5.42
C ASN A 3 -8.02 -0.44 -4.66
N ILE A 4 -9.10 0.29 -4.42
CA ILE A 4 -9.06 1.53 -3.67
C ILE A 4 -9.11 1.17 -2.19
N VAL A 5 -8.07 1.55 -1.47
CA VAL A 5 -7.93 1.31 -0.04
C VAL A 5 -8.01 2.63 0.71
N PHE A 6 -9.08 2.80 1.46
CA PHE A 6 -9.22 3.92 2.38
C PHE A 6 -8.78 3.47 3.77
N GLU A 7 -7.61 3.91 4.18
CA GLU A 7 -7.05 3.61 5.49
C GLU A 7 -7.36 4.77 6.45
N THR A 8 -8.31 4.53 7.35
CA THR A 8 -8.85 5.57 8.26
C THR A 8 -8.23 5.57 9.64
N GLN A 9 -7.33 4.65 9.94
CA GLN A 9 -6.67 4.62 11.25
C GLN A 9 -5.63 5.74 11.36
N THR A 10 -6.12 6.92 11.59
CA THR A 10 -5.34 7.94 12.25
C THR A 10 -5.63 7.81 13.75
N ASP A 11 -4.76 7.17 14.49
CA ASP A 11 -4.75 7.25 15.94
C ASP A 11 -4.38 8.68 16.33
N PHE A 12 -5.34 9.59 16.23
CA PHE A 12 -5.17 10.99 16.59
C PHE A 12 -4.75 11.17 18.06
N GLU A 13 -5.13 10.23 18.93
CA GLU A 13 -4.77 10.28 20.35
C GLU A 13 -3.30 9.95 20.61
N ASN A 14 -2.65 9.22 19.75
CA ASN A 14 -1.25 8.80 19.88
C ASN A 14 -0.27 9.61 19.03
N LYS A 15 -0.72 10.65 18.34
CA LYS A 15 0.14 11.47 17.47
C LYS A 15 1.36 12.04 18.19
N LYS A 16 1.25 12.36 19.48
CA LYS A 16 2.38 12.82 20.31
C LYS A 16 3.39 11.72 20.62
N LEU A 17 2.99 10.46 20.67
CA LEU A 17 3.87 9.30 20.84
C LEU A 17 4.47 8.87 19.50
N LEU A 18 3.79 9.14 18.39
CA LEU A 18 4.21 8.81 17.04
C LEU A 18 5.21 9.81 16.47
N ASP A 19 5.27 11.05 16.96
CA ASP A 19 6.28 12.04 16.54
C ASP A 19 7.73 11.61 16.84
N THR A 20 7.91 10.65 17.75
CA THR A 20 9.22 10.05 18.07
C THR A 20 9.49 8.74 17.36
N TYR A 21 8.46 8.08 16.83
CA TYR A 21 8.58 6.81 16.12
C TYR A 21 7.70 6.83 14.87
N GLU A 22 8.31 6.79 13.71
CA GLU A 22 7.62 6.66 12.42
C GLU A 22 6.96 5.27 12.30
N PHE A 23 5.82 5.08 12.98
CA PHE A 23 5.03 3.86 12.87
C PHE A 23 3.81 4.09 11.98
N ILE A 24 3.61 3.18 11.05
CA ILE A 24 2.35 3.03 10.34
C ILE A 24 1.65 1.80 10.87
N SER A 25 0.42 1.95 11.30
CA SER A 25 -0.45 0.81 11.57
C SER A 25 -1.00 0.29 10.24
N LEU A 26 -0.56 -0.90 9.86
CA LEU A 26 -1.09 -1.60 8.69
C LEU A 26 -2.24 -2.48 9.14
N THR A 27 -3.38 -2.34 8.48
CA THR A 27 -4.51 -3.24 8.64
C THR A 27 -4.54 -4.29 7.54
N GLU A 28 -5.39 -5.29 7.69
CA GLU A 28 -5.66 -6.25 6.64
C GLU A 28 -6.11 -5.59 5.32
N LYS A 29 -6.79 -4.44 5.40
CA LYS A 29 -7.23 -3.68 4.23
C LYS A 29 -6.07 -3.20 3.38
N SER A 30 -5.00 -2.72 4.02
CA SER A 30 -3.80 -2.25 3.33
C SER A 30 -3.10 -3.37 2.55
N CYS A 31 -3.21 -4.62 3.02
CA CYS A 31 -2.58 -5.78 2.40
C CYS A 31 -3.48 -6.46 1.37
N PHE A 32 -4.79 -6.22 1.41
CA PHE A 32 -5.75 -6.90 0.54
C PHE A 32 -5.47 -6.76 -0.96
N PRO A 33 -5.04 -5.60 -1.50
CA PRO A 33 -4.70 -5.47 -2.91
C PRO A 33 -3.66 -6.48 -3.39
N PHE A 34 -2.65 -6.74 -2.55
CA PHE A 34 -1.59 -7.68 -2.90
C PHE A 34 -2.10 -9.12 -2.94
N TRP A 35 -2.95 -9.50 -2.00
CA TRP A 35 -3.61 -10.81 -2.00
C TRP A 35 -4.52 -11.02 -3.20
N SER A 36 -5.25 -10.01 -3.58
CA SER A 36 -6.21 -10.05 -4.69
C SER A 36 -5.59 -9.86 -6.07
N LYS A 37 -4.27 -9.75 -6.16
CA LYS A 37 -3.56 -9.43 -7.42
C LYS A 37 -4.07 -8.14 -8.05
N SER A 38 -4.18 -7.09 -7.25
CA SER A 38 -4.65 -5.79 -7.68
C SER A 38 -3.59 -4.73 -7.48
N ILE A 39 -3.64 -3.68 -8.29
CA ILE A 39 -2.83 -2.47 -8.10
C ILE A 39 -3.46 -1.67 -6.97
N PRO A 40 -2.73 -1.37 -5.89
CA PRO A 40 -3.27 -0.59 -4.78
C PRO A 40 -3.42 0.89 -5.16
N LEU A 41 -4.53 1.48 -4.75
CA LEU A 41 -4.77 2.92 -4.84
C LEU A 41 -5.10 3.40 -3.43
N PHE A 42 -4.08 3.79 -2.68
CA PHE A 42 -4.23 4.18 -1.28
C PHE A 42 -4.76 5.59 -1.12
N ILE A 43 -5.68 5.75 -0.18
CA ILE A 43 -6.11 7.04 0.37
C ILE A 43 -5.75 7.03 1.86
N HIS A 44 -4.87 7.93 2.26
CA HIS A 44 -4.34 7.98 3.62
C HIS A 44 -3.86 9.40 3.96
N ASP A 45 -3.85 9.76 5.23
CA ASP A 45 -3.33 11.07 5.66
C ASP A 45 -1.84 11.24 5.37
N ASP A 46 -1.09 10.15 5.41
CA ASP A 46 0.33 10.09 5.04
C ASP A 46 0.59 8.98 4.03
N THR A 47 0.15 9.21 2.79
CA THR A 47 0.34 8.27 1.68
C THR A 47 1.81 8.08 1.31
N GLU A 48 2.63 9.11 1.47
CA GLU A 48 4.05 9.05 1.16
C GLU A 48 4.79 8.09 2.11
N LEU A 49 4.50 8.17 3.41
CA LEU A 49 5.07 7.26 4.40
C LEU A 49 4.58 5.83 4.17
N LEU A 50 3.28 5.65 3.87
CA LEU A 50 2.69 4.35 3.56
C LEU A 50 3.36 3.71 2.34
N ALA A 51 3.56 4.49 1.27
CA ALA A 51 4.23 4.01 0.06
C ALA A 51 5.69 3.64 0.30
N LYS A 52 6.44 4.45 1.04
CA LYS A 52 7.82 4.13 1.45
C LYS A 52 7.88 2.82 2.23
N TYR A 53 6.93 2.61 3.11
CA TYR A 53 6.82 1.42 3.94
C TYR A 53 6.66 0.15 3.10
N PHE A 54 5.66 0.13 2.19
CA PHE A 54 5.44 -1.01 1.32
C PHE A 54 6.60 -1.25 0.35
N THR A 55 7.16 -0.20 -0.21
CA THR A 55 8.33 -0.31 -1.09
C THR A 55 9.53 -0.91 -0.37
N LYS A 56 9.73 -0.54 0.89
CA LYS A 56 10.83 -1.05 1.71
C LYS A 56 10.68 -2.54 2.05
N ILE A 57 9.45 -3.02 2.21
CA ILE A 57 9.15 -4.46 2.36
C ILE A 57 9.45 -5.21 1.06
N GLY A 58 9.38 -4.55 -0.07
CA GLY A 58 9.60 -5.12 -1.39
C GLY A 58 8.36 -5.21 -2.28
N PHE A 59 7.24 -4.61 -1.86
CA PHE A 59 6.06 -4.53 -2.70
C PHE A 59 6.25 -3.55 -3.85
N ASP A 60 5.80 -3.97 -5.03
CA ASP A 60 5.70 -3.12 -6.20
C ASP A 60 4.39 -2.32 -6.14
N LEU A 61 4.49 -1.00 -6.08
CA LEU A 61 3.36 -0.09 -6.02
C LEU A 61 2.99 0.52 -7.37
N PHE A 62 3.61 0.07 -8.45
CA PHE A 62 3.30 0.48 -9.81
C PHE A 62 3.43 1.98 -10.06
N THR A 63 4.38 2.65 -9.42
CA THR A 63 4.60 4.10 -9.55
C THR A 63 5.00 4.52 -10.95
N ASP A 64 5.59 3.62 -11.74
CA ASP A 64 5.89 3.82 -13.15
C ASP A 64 4.63 3.98 -14.03
N ILE A 65 3.48 3.50 -13.54
CA ILE A 65 2.18 3.62 -14.23
C ILE A 65 1.34 4.72 -13.62
N LEU A 66 1.33 4.79 -12.28
CA LEU A 66 0.55 5.78 -11.54
C LEU A 66 1.15 7.19 -11.60
N GLY A 67 2.46 7.28 -11.82
CA GLY A 67 3.24 8.50 -11.75
C GLY A 67 3.99 8.65 -10.42
N ASP A 68 5.19 9.23 -10.47
CA ASP A 68 6.08 9.36 -9.32
C ASP A 68 5.48 10.18 -8.17
N ASP A 69 4.56 11.08 -8.49
CA ASP A 69 3.92 11.98 -7.53
C ASP A 69 2.58 11.44 -6.99
N PHE A 70 2.16 10.24 -7.43
CA PHE A 70 0.85 9.69 -7.09
C PHE A 70 0.66 9.53 -5.57
N TYR A 71 1.69 9.03 -4.89
CA TYR A 71 1.68 8.79 -3.45
C TYR A 71 2.30 9.92 -2.62
N LYS A 72 2.63 11.06 -3.21
CA LYS A 72 3.01 12.24 -2.41
C LYS A 72 1.85 12.72 -1.57
N ASN A 73 2.18 13.23 -0.38
CA ASN A 73 1.16 13.74 0.53
C ASN A 73 0.36 14.88 -0.07
N LYS A 74 -0.95 14.70 -0.10
CA LYS A 74 -1.94 15.63 -0.62
C LYS A 74 -3.20 15.56 0.25
N PRO A 75 -4.02 16.62 0.25
CA PRO A 75 -5.33 16.56 0.89
C PRO A 75 -6.15 15.37 0.38
N ILE A 76 -6.94 14.76 1.26
CA ILE A 76 -7.75 13.57 0.93
C ILE A 76 -8.62 13.77 -0.32
N ILE A 77 -9.23 14.93 -0.45
CA ILE A 77 -10.07 15.28 -1.62
C ILE A 77 -9.25 15.26 -2.92
N GLU A 78 -8.03 15.73 -2.87
CA GLU A 78 -7.13 15.72 -4.03
C GLU A 78 -6.67 14.31 -4.37
N GLN A 79 -6.39 13.47 -3.36
CA GLN A 79 -6.09 12.05 -3.57
C GLN A 79 -7.26 11.32 -4.26
N ILE A 80 -8.48 11.53 -3.80
CA ILE A 80 -9.69 10.96 -4.42
C ILE A 80 -9.81 11.43 -5.88
N LYS A 81 -9.64 12.72 -6.14
CA LYS A 81 -9.69 13.26 -7.50
C LYS A 81 -8.64 12.62 -8.40
N ASN A 82 -7.41 12.50 -7.96
CA ASN A 82 -6.33 11.88 -8.72
C ASN A 82 -6.64 10.42 -9.07
N ILE A 83 -7.21 9.68 -8.12
CA ILE A 83 -7.63 8.28 -8.36
C ILE A 83 -8.73 8.22 -9.41
N LEU A 84 -9.75 9.09 -9.32
CA LEU A 84 -10.84 9.11 -10.29
C LEU A 84 -10.36 9.51 -11.68
N ASP A 85 -9.48 10.50 -11.78
CA ASP A 85 -8.91 10.93 -13.05
C ASP A 85 -8.06 9.79 -13.66
N PHE A 86 -7.24 9.11 -12.87
CA PHE A 86 -6.47 7.96 -13.31
C PHE A 86 -7.37 6.82 -13.83
N ILE A 87 -8.44 6.48 -13.11
CA ILE A 87 -9.38 5.42 -13.53
C ILE A 87 -10.06 5.80 -14.85
N LYS A 88 -10.46 7.05 -15.02
CA LYS A 88 -11.05 7.53 -16.28
C LYS A 88 -10.08 7.45 -17.44
N ASP A 89 -8.83 7.83 -17.23
CA ASP A 89 -7.79 7.75 -18.25
C ASP A 89 -7.52 6.31 -18.68
N VAL A 90 -7.47 5.38 -17.73
CA VAL A 90 -7.30 3.95 -18.01
C VAL A 90 -8.50 3.39 -18.75
N ASP A 91 -9.72 3.72 -18.34
CA ASP A 91 -10.96 3.24 -18.98
C ASP A 91 -11.08 3.74 -20.42
N SER A 92 -10.66 4.96 -20.70
CA SER A 92 -10.71 5.55 -22.03
C SER A 92 -9.60 5.10 -22.98
N SER A 93 -8.43 4.74 -22.45
CA SER A 93 -7.22 4.52 -23.26
C SER A 93 -6.74 3.07 -23.33
N HIS A 94 -7.21 2.17 -22.46
CA HIS A 94 -6.68 0.82 -22.33
C HIS A 94 -7.78 -0.23 -22.14
N ASN A 95 -7.59 -1.38 -22.78
CA ASN A 95 -8.35 -2.57 -22.43
C ASN A 95 -7.84 -3.11 -21.07
N VAL A 96 -8.74 -3.17 -20.09
CA VAL A 96 -8.46 -3.64 -18.73
C VAL A 96 -7.90 -5.07 -18.69
N VAL A 97 -8.31 -5.92 -19.64
CA VAL A 97 -7.80 -7.30 -19.76
C VAL A 97 -6.34 -7.30 -20.21
N ASP A 98 -5.97 -6.44 -21.14
CA ASP A 98 -4.58 -6.34 -21.61
C ASP A 98 -3.66 -5.80 -20.52
N LEU A 99 -4.13 -4.86 -19.72
CA LEU A 99 -3.38 -4.37 -18.57
C LEU A 99 -3.15 -5.49 -17.53
N ASN A 100 -4.16 -6.28 -17.23
CA ASN A 100 -4.01 -7.41 -16.31
C ASN A 100 -2.96 -8.41 -16.82
N ASN A 101 -3.02 -8.78 -18.09
CA ASN A 101 -2.05 -9.70 -18.69
C ASN A 101 -0.64 -9.10 -18.66
N ARG A 102 -0.51 -7.83 -18.97
CA ARG A 102 0.77 -7.12 -19.02
C ARG A 102 1.45 -7.05 -17.64
N PHE A 103 0.67 -6.93 -16.56
CA PHE A 103 1.19 -6.79 -15.20
C PHE A 103 1.06 -8.06 -14.36
N ASP A 104 0.57 -9.16 -14.91
CA ASP A 104 0.30 -10.41 -14.18
C ASP A 104 1.52 -10.91 -13.40
N LYS A 105 2.70 -10.84 -13.97
CA LYS A 105 3.94 -11.27 -13.30
C LYS A 105 4.23 -10.41 -12.06
N ARG A 106 4.11 -9.10 -12.16
CA ARG A 106 4.35 -8.15 -11.05
C ARG A 106 3.30 -8.32 -9.95
N LEU A 107 2.03 -8.47 -10.35
CA LEU A 107 0.92 -8.73 -9.42
C LEU A 107 1.10 -10.07 -8.70
N SER A 108 1.55 -11.09 -9.40
CA SER A 108 1.85 -12.40 -8.81
C SER A 108 3.02 -12.35 -7.85
N GLN A 109 4.05 -11.57 -8.12
CA GLN A 109 5.18 -11.35 -7.21
C GLN A 109 4.72 -10.69 -5.91
N ASN A 110 3.88 -9.65 -5.98
CA ASN A 110 3.29 -9.03 -4.80
C ASN A 110 2.47 -10.03 -3.98
N LYS A 111 1.66 -10.86 -4.63
CA LYS A 111 0.87 -11.91 -3.96
C LYS A 111 1.76 -12.93 -3.27
N GLN A 112 2.84 -13.36 -3.91
CA GLN A 112 3.79 -14.31 -3.32
C GLN A 112 4.49 -13.70 -2.09
N LEU A 113 4.87 -12.43 -2.15
CA LEU A 113 5.45 -11.72 -1.02
C LEU A 113 4.46 -11.62 0.13
N ALA A 114 3.21 -11.24 -0.14
CA ALA A 114 2.16 -11.19 0.89
C ALA A 114 1.94 -12.57 1.55
N ALA A 115 1.90 -13.64 0.75
CA ALA A 115 1.80 -15.01 1.26
C ALA A 115 2.99 -15.40 2.12
N SER A 116 4.20 -15.02 1.73
CA SER A 116 5.42 -15.26 2.50
C SER A 116 5.38 -14.58 3.86
N ILE A 117 4.94 -13.32 3.90
CA ILE A 117 4.78 -12.55 5.14
C ILE A 117 3.74 -13.20 6.06
N ALA A 118 2.60 -13.61 5.53
CA ALA A 118 1.54 -14.26 6.30
C ALA A 118 1.96 -15.60 6.89
N LYS A 119 2.81 -16.36 6.20
CA LYS A 119 3.36 -17.63 6.70
C LYS A 119 4.30 -17.48 7.90
N GLN A 120 4.74 -16.28 8.22
CA GLN A 120 5.55 -16.04 9.42
C GLN A 120 4.74 -16.10 10.74
N ASN A 121 3.64 -16.84 10.74
CA ASN A 121 2.88 -17.38 11.86
C ASN A 121 2.81 -16.46 13.10
N GLY A 122 1.88 -15.52 13.09
CA GLY A 122 1.58 -14.73 14.28
C GLY A 122 2.69 -13.78 14.73
N LYS A 123 3.73 -13.58 13.92
CA LYS A 123 4.73 -12.56 14.15
C LYS A 123 4.19 -11.23 13.66
N VAL A 124 4.09 -10.27 14.55
CA VAL A 124 3.80 -8.89 14.16
C VAL A 124 5.05 -8.33 13.47
N LEU A 125 4.96 -8.07 12.18
CA LEU A 125 5.98 -7.33 11.45
C LEU A 125 5.93 -5.86 11.91
N ARG A 126 6.92 -5.48 12.69
CA ARG A 126 7.21 -4.07 12.94
C ARG A 126 8.41 -3.68 12.09
N ILE A 127 8.17 -2.81 11.16
CA ILE A 127 9.24 -2.21 10.38
C ILE A 127 9.49 -0.84 10.98
N ASP A 128 10.66 -0.64 11.55
CA ASP A 128 11.08 0.71 11.83
C ASP A 128 11.63 1.33 10.52
N MET A 129 11.44 2.61 10.35
CA MET A 129 11.86 3.31 9.13
C MET A 129 13.39 3.40 8.99
N LYS A 130 14.14 2.99 10.01
CA LYS A 130 15.60 2.84 9.96
C LYS A 130 16.06 1.52 9.32
N GLY A 131 15.12 0.64 8.97
CA GLY A 131 15.40 -0.54 8.17
C GLY A 131 15.53 -1.85 8.91
N VAL A 132 15.25 -1.86 10.18
CA VAL A 132 15.25 -3.08 10.99
C VAL A 132 13.86 -3.70 10.97
N ILE A 133 13.74 -4.91 10.41
CA ILE A 133 12.52 -5.70 10.53
C ILE A 133 12.56 -6.41 11.88
N ASN A 134 11.79 -5.90 12.84
CA ASN A 134 11.60 -6.55 14.12
C ASN A 134 10.36 -7.44 14.08
N THR A 135 10.57 -8.75 14.14
CA THR A 135 9.48 -9.69 14.29
C THR A 135 9.30 -10.01 15.78
N LYS A 136 8.17 -9.62 16.37
CA LYS A 136 7.78 -10.10 17.69
C LYS A 136 6.74 -11.19 17.53
N PRO A 137 6.80 -12.28 18.33
CA PRO A 137 5.71 -13.24 18.39
C PRO A 137 4.43 -12.52 18.81
N SER A 138 3.30 -12.86 18.18
CA SER A 138 2.00 -12.35 18.64
C SER A 138 1.77 -12.91 20.05
N LEU A 139 1.49 -12.03 20.99
CA LEU A 139 0.96 -12.42 22.29
C LEU A 139 -0.53 -12.76 22.06
N ILE A 140 -0.79 -14.05 21.99
CA ILE A 140 -2.16 -14.58 22.11
C ILE A 140 -2.42 -14.84 23.57
#